data_ed7809e5227304643dc7129ef31ac1d0
#
_entry.id   ed7809e5227304643dc7129ef31ac1d0
#
_cell.length_a   1.000
_cell.length_b   1.000
_cell.length_c   1.000
_cell.angle_alpha   90.00
_cell.angle_beta   90.00
_cell.angle_gamma   90.00
#
_symmetry.space_group_name_H-M   'P 1'
#
loop_
_entity.id
_entity.type
_entity.pdbx_description
1 polymer ?
#
loop_
_entity_poly.entity_id
_entity_poly.type
_entity_poly.pdbx_seq_one_letter_code
_entity_poly.pdbx_strand_id
1 'polypeptide(L)'
;MKDYDVIIIGAGVGGCAIARELAKGKLRIAVLEAKSDVCEGTSKANSGIVHAGYDAVPGTLKAKLNVRGNEMMEELSKKLDFPFRRNGSLVLCFEEDGMPGLEELYRRGIENGVKELKLLSPE
;
A
#
# COMPACT_ATOMS: atom_id res chain seq x y z
N MET A 1 -3.82 -7.17 37.78
CA MET A 1 -3.98 -6.43 36.52
C MET A 1 -3.24 -7.19 35.45
N LYS A 2 -3.81 -7.31 34.24
CA LYS A 2 -3.04 -7.82 33.10
C LYS A 2 -2.24 -6.64 32.55
N ASP A 3 -0.94 -6.69 32.69
CA ASP A 3 -0.05 -5.66 32.17
C ASP A 3 0.30 -5.96 30.72
N TYR A 4 0.21 -4.99 29.85
CA TYR A 4 0.61 -5.08 28.46
C TYR A 4 1.79 -4.14 28.22
N ASP A 5 2.71 -4.59 27.37
CA ASP A 5 3.88 -3.79 26.98
C ASP A 5 3.49 -2.80 25.86
N VAL A 6 2.51 -3.19 25.01
CA VAL A 6 1.97 -2.37 23.91
C VAL A 6 0.46 -2.56 23.81
N ILE A 7 -0.24 -1.45 23.62
CA ILE A 7 -1.66 -1.43 23.27
C ILE A 7 -1.82 -0.77 21.89
N ILE A 8 -2.46 -1.45 20.96
CA ILE A 8 -2.78 -0.96 19.63
C ILE A 8 -4.28 -0.65 19.58
N ILE A 9 -4.63 0.56 19.21
CA ILE A 9 -6.03 1.01 19.07
C ILE A 9 -6.44 0.95 17.62
N GLY A 10 -7.42 0.08 17.33
CA GLY A 10 -7.94 -0.21 16.00
C GLY A 10 -7.30 -1.43 15.34
N ALA A 11 -8.16 -2.35 14.88
CA ALA A 11 -7.78 -3.58 14.18
C ALA A 11 -8.06 -3.52 12.66
N GLY A 12 -7.86 -2.36 12.05
CA GLY A 12 -7.74 -2.22 10.60
C GLY A 12 -6.39 -2.75 10.11
N VAL A 13 -6.13 -2.69 8.80
CA VAL A 13 -4.89 -3.20 8.19
C VAL A 13 -3.62 -2.64 8.85
N GLY A 14 -3.62 -1.37 9.24
CA GLY A 14 -2.48 -0.74 9.92
C GLY A 14 -2.23 -1.35 11.30
N GLY A 15 -3.25 -1.44 12.14
CA GLY A 15 -3.14 -2.03 13.49
C GLY A 15 -2.76 -3.50 13.43
N CYS A 16 -3.37 -4.28 12.53
CA CYS A 16 -3.02 -5.68 12.33
C CYS A 16 -1.57 -5.88 11.85
N ALA A 17 -1.10 -5.02 10.92
CA ALA A 17 0.28 -5.08 10.44
C ALA A 17 1.28 -4.75 11.56
N ILE A 18 1.01 -3.74 12.38
CA ILE A 18 1.83 -3.37 13.53
C ILE A 18 1.85 -4.52 14.56
N ALA A 19 0.68 -5.07 14.89
CA ALA A 19 0.58 -6.19 15.81
C ALA A 19 1.41 -7.39 15.35
N ARG A 20 1.32 -7.72 14.06
CA ARG A 20 2.09 -8.79 13.43
C ARG A 20 3.61 -8.56 13.55
N GLU A 21 4.07 -7.36 13.28
CA GLU A 21 5.51 -7.08 13.38
C GLU A 21 6.00 -7.12 14.82
N LEU A 22 5.26 -6.56 15.76
CA LEU A 22 5.61 -6.56 17.18
C LEU A 22 5.54 -7.97 17.79
N ALA A 23 4.66 -8.83 17.31
CA ALA A 23 4.53 -10.20 17.75
C ALA A 23 5.76 -11.09 17.47
N LYS A 24 6.69 -10.64 16.63
CA LYS A 24 7.99 -11.31 16.44
C LYS A 24 8.91 -11.15 17.64
N GLY A 25 8.63 -10.20 18.51
CA GLY A 25 9.34 -9.97 19.78
C GLY A 25 8.66 -10.64 20.96
N LYS A 26 9.29 -10.56 22.14
CA LYS A 26 8.74 -11.07 23.39
C LYS A 26 7.91 -10.00 24.11
N LEU A 27 6.90 -9.45 23.41
CA LEU A 27 6.03 -8.39 23.91
C LEU A 27 4.62 -8.94 24.20
N ARG A 28 4.02 -8.45 25.28
CA ARG A 28 2.60 -8.66 25.55
C ARG A 28 1.81 -7.56 24.86
N ILE A 29 1.09 -7.92 23.82
CA ILE A 29 0.40 -6.97 22.94
C ILE A 29 -1.10 -7.14 23.13
N ALA A 30 -1.82 -6.03 23.27
CA ALA A 30 -3.26 -5.97 23.17
C ALA A 30 -3.66 -5.16 21.94
N VAL A 31 -4.64 -5.66 21.19
CA VAL A 31 -5.30 -4.90 20.13
C VAL A 31 -6.72 -4.64 20.57
N LEU A 32 -7.11 -3.37 20.58
CA LEU A 32 -8.45 -2.93 20.93
C LEU A 32 -9.18 -2.49 19.68
N GLU A 33 -10.33 -3.11 19.42
CA GLU A 33 -11.21 -2.77 18.31
C GLU A 33 -12.58 -2.34 18.84
N ALA A 34 -13.13 -1.27 18.25
CA ALA A 34 -14.43 -0.73 18.65
C ALA A 34 -15.61 -1.50 18.02
N LYS A 35 -15.35 -2.22 16.93
CA LYS A 35 -16.35 -3.02 16.22
C LYS A 35 -16.32 -4.47 16.68
N SER A 36 -17.27 -5.27 16.19
CA SER A 36 -17.41 -6.67 16.54
C SER A 36 -16.33 -7.57 15.90
N ASP A 37 -15.70 -7.10 14.82
CA ASP A 37 -14.68 -7.84 14.10
C ASP A 37 -13.57 -6.90 13.59
N VAL A 38 -12.45 -7.47 13.16
CA VAL A 38 -11.33 -6.74 12.55
C VAL A 38 -11.71 -6.19 11.18
N CYS A 39 -11.03 -5.13 10.77
CA CYS A 39 -11.14 -4.56 9.42
C CYS A 39 -12.53 -4.03 9.01
N GLU A 40 -13.47 -3.81 9.90
CA GLU A 40 -14.83 -3.33 9.58
C GLU A 40 -14.93 -1.86 9.12
N GLY A 41 -13.81 -1.16 9.02
CA GLY A 41 -13.72 0.20 8.46
C GLY A 41 -13.21 0.24 7.02
N THR A 42 -12.38 1.23 6.73
CA THR A 42 -11.77 1.45 5.41
C THR A 42 -11.01 0.23 4.87
N SER A 43 -10.46 -0.61 5.74
CA SER A 43 -9.74 -1.82 5.32
C SER A 43 -10.63 -2.85 4.63
N LYS A 44 -11.93 -2.86 4.89
CA LYS A 44 -12.93 -3.68 4.21
C LYS A 44 -13.53 -2.98 3.00
N ALA A 45 -13.66 -1.65 3.07
CA ALA A 45 -14.34 -0.82 2.07
C ALA A 45 -13.31 -0.05 1.22
N ASN A 46 -12.58 -0.76 0.38
CA ASN A 46 -11.63 -0.20 -0.57
C ASN A 46 -11.55 -1.04 -1.84
N SER A 47 -10.82 -0.56 -2.86
CA SER A 47 -10.70 -1.21 -4.17
C SER A 47 -9.75 -2.41 -4.20
N GLY A 48 -9.00 -2.67 -3.15
CA GLY A 48 -7.97 -3.72 -3.10
C GLY A 48 -6.80 -3.50 -4.06
N ILE A 49 -6.57 -2.26 -4.51
CA ILE A 49 -5.49 -1.94 -5.43
C ILE A 49 -4.22 -1.60 -4.66
N VAL A 50 -3.13 -2.29 -4.96
CA VAL A 50 -1.80 -1.95 -4.47
C VAL A 50 -1.19 -0.89 -5.39
N HIS A 51 -1.03 0.33 -4.87
CA HIS A 51 -0.49 1.43 -5.66
C HIS A 51 0.96 1.20 -6.07
N ALA A 52 1.31 1.56 -7.31
CA ALA A 52 2.68 1.45 -7.82
C ALA A 52 3.62 2.53 -7.24
N GLY A 53 3.10 3.74 -6.99
CA GLY A 53 3.86 4.85 -6.40
C GLY A 53 4.22 5.97 -7.37
N TYR A 54 3.70 5.96 -8.61
CA TYR A 54 3.98 6.98 -9.62
C TYR A 54 3.30 8.32 -9.36
N ASP A 55 2.19 8.35 -8.62
CA ASP A 55 1.40 9.56 -8.34
C ASP A 55 1.95 10.39 -7.16
N ALA A 56 2.70 9.76 -6.28
CA ALA A 56 3.22 10.42 -5.09
C ALA A 56 4.34 11.41 -5.43
N VAL A 57 4.33 12.57 -4.76
CA VAL A 57 5.38 13.58 -4.93
C VAL A 57 6.72 13.01 -4.53
N PRO A 58 7.73 13.05 -5.41
CA PRO A 58 9.08 12.54 -5.13
C PRO A 58 9.70 13.14 -3.87
N GLY A 59 10.55 12.38 -3.20
CA GLY A 59 11.19 12.77 -1.95
C GLY A 59 10.31 12.67 -0.70
N THR A 60 9.00 12.44 -0.84
CA THR A 60 8.09 12.29 0.29
C THR A 60 8.12 10.89 0.89
N LEU A 61 7.76 10.79 2.17
CA LEU A 61 7.58 9.50 2.84
C LEU A 61 6.49 8.65 2.15
N LYS A 62 5.43 9.29 1.63
CA LYS A 62 4.38 8.62 0.85
C LYS A 62 4.97 7.91 -0.37
N ALA A 63 5.80 8.59 -1.17
CA ALA A 63 6.45 8.00 -2.34
C ALA A 63 7.31 6.78 -1.95
N LYS A 64 8.19 6.96 -0.98
CA LYS A 64 9.07 5.91 -0.49
C LYS A 64 8.32 4.68 0.02
N LEU A 65 7.28 4.89 0.82
CA LEU A 65 6.51 3.79 1.42
C LEU A 65 5.59 3.10 0.41
N ASN A 66 5.05 3.82 -0.58
CA ASN A 66 4.26 3.23 -1.66
C ASN A 66 5.08 2.21 -2.45
N VAL A 67 6.25 2.61 -2.96
CA VAL A 67 7.11 1.73 -3.76
C VAL A 67 7.56 0.53 -2.93
N ARG A 68 8.04 0.77 -1.70
CA ARG A 68 8.45 -0.30 -0.81
C ARG A 68 7.29 -1.26 -0.46
N GLY A 69 6.11 -0.73 -0.16
CA GLY A 69 4.92 -1.54 0.13
C GLY A 69 4.50 -2.41 -1.06
N ASN A 70 4.55 -1.85 -2.27
CA ASN A 70 4.29 -2.60 -3.49
C ASN A 70 5.26 -3.77 -3.67
N GLU A 71 6.56 -3.55 -3.47
CA GLU A 71 7.59 -4.60 -3.57
C GLU A 71 7.38 -5.73 -2.55
N MET A 72 6.93 -5.38 -1.34
CA MET A 72 6.71 -6.36 -0.27
C MET A 72 5.45 -7.23 -0.47
N MET A 73 4.51 -6.79 -1.30
CA MET A 73 3.16 -7.38 -1.35
C MET A 73 3.15 -8.83 -1.84
N GLU A 74 4.03 -9.19 -2.77
CA GLU A 74 4.13 -10.56 -3.27
C GLU A 74 4.61 -11.55 -2.21
N GLU A 75 5.61 -11.17 -1.42
CA GLU A 75 6.09 -12.00 -0.32
C GLU A 75 5.05 -12.09 0.80
N LEU A 76 4.38 -10.98 1.10
CA LEU A 76 3.31 -10.94 2.09
C LEU A 76 2.13 -11.81 1.69
N SER A 77 1.73 -11.80 0.42
CA SER A 77 0.64 -12.62 -0.08
C SER A 77 0.90 -14.11 0.13
N LYS A 78 2.13 -14.56 -0.15
CA LYS A 78 2.56 -15.95 0.09
C LYS A 78 2.59 -16.31 1.58
N LYS A 79 3.07 -15.37 2.43
CA LYS A 79 3.17 -15.60 3.89
C LYS A 79 1.83 -15.58 4.62
N LEU A 80 0.88 -14.82 4.12
CA LEU A 80 -0.42 -14.57 4.76
C LEU A 80 -1.57 -15.25 4.00
N ASP A 81 -1.26 -15.99 2.93
CA ASP A 81 -2.20 -16.75 2.11
C ASP A 81 -3.39 -15.93 1.60
N PHE A 82 -3.11 -14.77 1.00
CA PHE A 82 -4.12 -13.98 0.31
C PHE A 82 -3.81 -13.82 -1.18
N PRO A 83 -4.83 -13.75 -2.06
CA PRO A 83 -4.60 -13.61 -3.49
C PRO A 83 -3.99 -12.26 -3.84
N PHE A 84 -2.91 -12.29 -4.63
CA PHE A 84 -2.26 -11.11 -5.17
C PHE A 84 -1.83 -11.36 -6.62
N ARG A 85 -2.07 -10.40 -7.51
CA ARG A 85 -1.68 -10.49 -8.92
C ARG A 85 -1.04 -9.17 -9.37
N ARG A 86 0.09 -9.27 -10.07
CA ARG A 86 0.72 -8.15 -10.76
C ARG A 86 0.19 -8.05 -12.19
N ASN A 87 -1.02 -7.52 -12.33
CA ASN A 87 -1.67 -7.33 -13.63
C ASN A 87 -1.42 -5.96 -14.25
N GLY A 88 -0.65 -5.11 -13.58
CA GLY A 88 -0.40 -3.75 -14.01
C GLY A 88 -1.58 -2.81 -13.81
N SER A 89 -1.38 -1.56 -14.20
CA SER A 89 -2.43 -0.53 -14.25
C SER A 89 -2.15 0.41 -15.43
N LEU A 90 -3.21 0.98 -15.99
CA LEU A 90 -3.12 1.94 -17.08
C LEU A 90 -3.62 3.30 -16.58
N VAL A 91 -2.90 4.36 -16.95
CA VAL A 91 -3.38 5.73 -16.88
C VAL A 91 -3.67 6.15 -18.31
N LEU A 92 -4.92 6.51 -18.60
CA LEU A 92 -5.36 6.87 -19.94
C LEU A 92 -5.38 8.38 -20.10
N CYS A 93 -4.87 8.85 -21.23
CA CYS A 93 -4.99 10.21 -21.68
C CYS A 93 -5.72 10.21 -23.02
N PHE A 94 -6.87 10.87 -23.10
CA PHE A 94 -7.72 10.87 -24.29
C PHE A 94 -7.55 12.11 -25.16
N GLU A 95 -6.92 13.15 -24.64
CA GLU A 95 -6.78 14.45 -25.30
C GLU A 95 -5.33 14.95 -25.19
N GLU A 96 -4.87 15.68 -26.20
CA GLU A 96 -3.48 16.17 -26.26
C GLU A 96 -3.11 17.10 -25.12
N ASP A 97 -4.04 17.87 -24.60
CA ASP A 97 -3.84 18.77 -23.46
C ASP A 97 -3.60 18.04 -22.13
N GLY A 98 -3.98 16.77 -22.03
CA GLY A 98 -3.70 15.89 -20.90
C GLY A 98 -2.28 15.29 -20.92
N MET A 99 -1.57 15.34 -22.04
CA MET A 99 -0.24 14.73 -22.20
C MET A 99 0.80 15.24 -21.20
N PRO A 100 0.90 16.55 -20.90
CA PRO A 100 1.84 17.04 -19.89
C PRO A 100 1.62 16.43 -18.51
N GLY A 101 0.36 16.13 -18.14
CA GLY A 101 0.02 15.45 -16.91
C GLY A 101 0.49 14.00 -16.87
N LEU A 102 0.33 13.29 -17.98
CA LEU A 102 0.79 11.90 -18.14
C LEU A 102 2.33 11.80 -18.08
N GLU A 103 3.02 12.70 -18.76
CA GLU A 103 4.48 12.80 -18.73
C GLU A 103 5.01 13.11 -17.32
N GLU A 104 4.33 14.00 -16.60
CA GLU A 104 4.69 14.31 -15.22
C GLU A 104 4.52 13.10 -14.30
N LEU A 105 3.45 12.31 -14.44
CA LEU A 105 3.27 11.06 -13.69
C LEU A 105 4.37 10.04 -14.04
N TYR A 106 4.73 9.93 -15.30
CA TYR A 106 5.83 9.08 -15.74
C TYR A 106 7.15 9.50 -15.10
N ARG A 107 7.48 10.81 -15.17
CA ARG A 107 8.70 11.38 -14.56
C ARG A 107 8.76 11.10 -13.05
N ARG A 108 7.65 11.36 -12.34
CA ARG A 108 7.56 11.06 -10.89
C ARG A 108 7.74 9.58 -10.60
N GLY A 109 7.15 8.73 -11.39
CA GLY A 109 7.28 7.29 -11.22
C GLY A 109 8.73 6.82 -11.37
N ILE A 110 9.46 7.33 -12.37
CA ILE A 110 10.91 7.05 -12.53
C ILE A 110 11.69 7.54 -11.31
N GLU A 111 11.45 8.79 -10.88
CA GLU A 111 12.14 9.39 -9.73
C GLU A 111 11.85 8.64 -8.41
N ASN A 112 10.63 8.13 -8.26
CA ASN A 112 10.24 7.31 -7.10
C ASN A 112 10.77 5.87 -7.15
N GLY A 113 11.37 5.44 -8.28
CA GLY A 113 11.90 4.09 -8.45
C GLY A 113 10.84 3.04 -8.80
N VAL A 114 9.70 3.45 -9.37
CA VAL A 114 8.68 2.51 -9.88
C VAL A 114 9.24 1.77 -11.08
N LYS A 115 9.16 0.44 -11.03
CA LYS A 115 9.66 -0.45 -12.10
C LYS A 115 8.64 -0.61 -13.21
N GLU A 116 9.13 -0.93 -14.41
CA GLU A 116 8.32 -1.32 -15.58
C GLU A 116 7.32 -0.25 -16.05
N LEU A 117 7.60 1.04 -15.79
CA LEU A 117 6.83 2.13 -16.36
C LEU A 117 7.07 2.27 -17.87
N LYS A 118 5.99 2.49 -18.62
CA LYS A 118 6.05 2.74 -20.07
C LYS A 118 5.05 3.82 -20.45
N LEU A 119 5.47 4.72 -21.34
CA LEU A 119 4.54 5.50 -22.14
C LEU A 119 4.22 4.68 -23.40
N LEU A 120 2.95 4.46 -23.66
CA LEU A 120 2.48 3.70 -24.79
C LEU A 120 1.81 4.65 -25.80
N SER A 121 2.05 4.43 -27.08
CA SER A 121 1.30 5.07 -28.15
C SER A 121 -0.09 4.42 -28.31
N PRO A 122 -1.03 5.09 -29.00
CA PRO A 122 -2.37 4.54 -29.29
C PRO A 122 -2.41 3.35 -30.26
N GLU A 123 -1.28 2.90 -30.79
CA GLU A 123 -1.16 1.78 -31.76
C GLU A 123 -1.17 0.41 -31.06
#